data_fed19dcc18780111393f51f357dd0ebc
#
_entry.id   fed19dcc18780111393f51f357dd0ebc
#
_cell.length_a   1.000
_cell.length_b   1.000
_cell.length_c   1.000
_cell.angle_alpha   90.00
_cell.angle_beta   90.00
_cell.angle_gamma   90.00
#
_symmetry.space_group_name_H-M   'P 1'
#
loop_
_entity.id
_entity.type
_entity.pdbx_description
1 polymer ?
#
loop_
_entity_poly.entity_id
_entity_poly.type
_entity_poly.pdbx_seq_one_letter_code
_entity_poly.pdbx_strand_id
1 'polypeptide(L)'
;MKLNFTKKPIDMSYYFSKIVDYNFDDTIDKVTEELKKEGFGVLTEIDVKATFKKKLDIDFRKYRILGACNPNFAHQAILAEPTIGTMLPCNVIVQELENGKVEVSAVNPVASMMAVKNDALGPVAEQVRDNLKKVIDSL
;
A
#
# COMPACT_ATOMS: atom_id res chain seq x y z
N MET A 1 -6.56 -3.27 -28.37
CA MET A 1 -5.16 -3.55 -28.04
C MET A 1 -5.08 -4.32 -26.72
N LYS A 2 -4.37 -5.39 -26.71
CA LYS A 2 -4.21 -6.20 -25.50
C LYS A 2 -3.00 -5.70 -24.72
N LEU A 3 -3.22 -5.24 -23.50
CA LEU A 3 -2.12 -4.83 -22.62
C LEU A 3 -1.47 -6.06 -21.99
N ASN A 4 -0.17 -6.10 -22.01
CA ASN A 4 0.59 -7.18 -21.41
C ASN A 4 1.16 -6.73 -20.06
N PHE A 5 0.45 -7.04 -18.97
CA PHE A 5 0.86 -6.67 -17.62
C PHE A 5 1.90 -7.63 -17.03
N THR A 6 2.21 -8.75 -17.69
CA THR A 6 3.10 -9.77 -17.15
C THR A 6 4.58 -9.41 -17.27
N LYS A 7 4.91 -8.42 -18.12
CA LYS A 7 6.30 -8.03 -18.40
C LYS A 7 6.68 -6.69 -17.82
N LYS A 8 6.05 -6.26 -16.74
CA LYS A 8 6.46 -5.03 -16.05
C LYS A 8 7.84 -5.23 -15.43
N PRO A 9 8.80 -4.33 -15.67
CA PRO A 9 10.05 -4.35 -14.92
C PRO A 9 9.73 -4.21 -13.42
N ILE A 10 10.49 -4.90 -12.57
CA ILE A 10 10.26 -4.90 -11.11
C ILE A 10 10.30 -3.49 -10.55
N ASP A 11 11.30 -2.68 -10.99
CA ASP A 11 11.49 -1.31 -10.52
C ASP A 11 10.41 -0.34 -11.00
N MET A 12 9.64 -0.71 -12.04
CA MET A 12 8.55 0.09 -12.61
C MET A 12 7.19 -0.33 -12.09
N SER A 13 7.10 -1.39 -11.29
CA SER A 13 5.85 -1.79 -10.68
C SER A 13 5.44 -0.77 -9.62
N TYR A 14 4.15 -0.43 -9.59
CA TYR A 14 3.62 0.52 -8.62
C TYR A 14 3.30 -0.12 -7.25
N TYR A 15 3.51 -1.43 -7.11
CA TYR A 15 3.21 -2.14 -5.87
C TYR A 15 4.15 -3.32 -5.66
N PHE A 16 4.23 -3.76 -4.39
CA PHE A 16 4.84 -5.02 -3.98
C PHE A 16 3.72 -5.90 -3.44
N SER A 17 3.73 -7.19 -3.71
CA SER A 17 2.71 -8.06 -3.16
C SER A 17 3.25 -9.41 -2.71
N LYS A 18 2.47 -10.05 -1.83
CA LYS A 18 2.75 -11.38 -1.31
C LYS A 18 1.45 -12.08 -0.98
N ILE A 19 1.35 -13.35 -1.37
CA ILE A 19 0.24 -14.21 -0.95
C ILE A 19 0.68 -14.89 0.36
N VAL A 20 -0.19 -14.83 1.36
CA VAL A 20 0.08 -15.36 2.70
C VAL A 20 -0.89 -16.47 3.05
N ASP A 21 -0.52 -17.30 4.04
CA ASP A 21 -1.34 -18.43 4.49
C ASP A 21 -2.24 -18.09 5.68
N TYR A 22 -2.14 -16.88 6.22
CA TYR A 22 -3.01 -16.42 7.31
C TYR A 22 -4.42 -16.18 6.80
N ASN A 23 -5.42 -16.26 7.70
CA ASN A 23 -6.75 -15.81 7.36
C ASN A 23 -6.78 -14.28 7.23
N PHE A 24 -7.89 -13.73 6.73
CA PHE A 24 -7.99 -12.32 6.43
C PHE A 24 -7.77 -11.43 7.66
N ASP A 25 -8.45 -11.70 8.76
CA ASP A 25 -8.35 -10.87 9.97
C ASP A 25 -6.96 -10.94 10.61
N ASP A 26 -6.39 -12.12 10.68
CA ASP A 26 -5.02 -12.30 11.19
C ASP A 26 -4.00 -11.60 10.30
N THR A 27 -4.23 -11.57 9.00
CA THR A 27 -3.36 -10.87 8.06
C THR A 27 -3.39 -9.36 8.33
N ILE A 28 -4.56 -8.78 8.58
CA ILE A 28 -4.67 -7.35 8.94
C ILE A 28 -3.83 -7.05 10.18
N ASP A 29 -3.93 -7.88 11.21
CA ASP A 29 -3.16 -7.71 12.45
C ASP A 29 -1.66 -7.83 12.19
N LYS A 30 -1.26 -8.83 11.41
CA LYS A 30 0.15 -9.07 11.08
C LYS A 30 0.76 -7.92 10.29
N VAL A 31 0.04 -7.42 9.30
CA VAL A 31 0.46 -6.25 8.50
C VAL A 31 0.64 -5.03 9.40
N THR A 32 -0.32 -4.78 10.27
CA THR A 32 -0.27 -3.66 11.22
C THR A 32 0.97 -3.73 12.11
N GLU A 33 1.29 -4.92 12.63
CA GLU A 33 2.48 -5.15 13.44
C GLU A 33 3.77 -4.89 12.67
N GLU A 34 3.87 -5.45 11.47
CA GLU A 34 5.08 -5.29 10.65
C GLU A 34 5.29 -3.84 10.21
N LEU A 35 4.19 -3.11 9.93
CA LEU A 35 4.25 -1.68 9.64
C LEU A 35 4.83 -0.90 10.81
N LYS A 36 4.40 -1.20 12.04
CA LYS A 36 4.92 -0.54 13.25
C LYS A 36 6.42 -0.71 13.41
N LYS A 37 6.95 -1.88 13.10
CA LYS A 37 8.39 -2.15 13.17
C LYS A 37 9.20 -1.25 12.24
N GLU A 38 8.60 -0.80 11.14
CA GLU A 38 9.24 0.09 10.18
C GLU A 38 8.84 1.55 10.37
N GLY A 39 8.22 1.90 11.50
CA GLY A 39 7.87 3.27 11.83
C GLY A 39 6.55 3.77 11.24
N PHE A 40 5.73 2.88 10.68
CA PHE A 40 4.43 3.24 10.11
C PHE A 40 3.29 2.98 11.10
N GLY A 41 2.34 3.91 11.14
CA GLY A 41 1.06 3.69 11.82
C GLY A 41 -0.07 3.62 10.80
N VAL A 42 -1.08 2.81 11.07
CA VAL A 42 -2.30 2.78 10.26
C VAL A 42 -3.22 3.90 10.73
N LEU A 43 -3.39 4.92 9.89
CA LEU A 43 -4.22 6.08 10.21
C LEU A 43 -5.65 5.93 9.75
N THR A 44 -5.85 5.25 8.63
CA THR A 44 -7.17 5.08 8.03
C THR A 44 -7.34 3.63 7.61
N GLU A 45 -8.60 3.18 7.64
CA GLU A 45 -8.96 1.84 7.24
C GLU A 45 -10.28 1.89 6.50
N ILE A 46 -10.29 1.39 5.26
CA ILE A 46 -11.49 1.37 4.42
C ILE A 46 -11.87 -0.08 4.16
N ASP A 47 -13.07 -0.46 4.60
CA ASP A 47 -13.66 -1.75 4.30
C ASP A 47 -14.43 -1.66 2.99
N VAL A 48 -13.79 -2.08 1.91
CA VAL A 48 -14.36 -1.98 0.56
C VAL A 48 -15.58 -2.89 0.41
N LYS A 49 -15.53 -4.09 0.98
CA LYS A 49 -16.67 -5.03 0.96
C LYS A 49 -17.90 -4.40 1.60
N ALA A 50 -17.75 -3.82 2.78
CA ALA A 50 -18.85 -3.16 3.49
C ALA A 50 -19.33 -1.91 2.75
N THR A 51 -18.42 -1.15 2.17
CA THR A 51 -18.75 0.05 1.41
C THR A 51 -19.58 -0.29 0.18
N PHE A 52 -19.20 -1.29 -0.59
CA PHE A 52 -19.94 -1.71 -1.78
C PHE A 52 -21.32 -2.27 -1.42
N LYS A 53 -21.42 -3.00 -0.32
CA LYS A 53 -22.72 -3.49 0.15
C LYS A 53 -23.65 -2.33 0.51
N LYS A 54 -23.15 -1.36 1.24
CA LYS A 54 -23.93 -0.19 1.68
C LYS A 54 -24.32 0.72 0.53
N LYS A 55 -23.41 0.98 -0.39
CA LYS A 55 -23.59 2.00 -1.44
C LYS A 55 -24.19 1.45 -2.72
N LEU A 56 -23.92 0.21 -3.07
CA LEU A 56 -24.30 -0.39 -4.35
C LEU A 56 -25.18 -1.64 -4.18
N ASP A 57 -25.35 -2.13 -2.96
CA ASP A 57 -26.04 -3.38 -2.65
C ASP A 57 -25.48 -4.57 -3.46
N ILE A 58 -24.19 -4.62 -3.60
CA ILE A 58 -23.49 -5.75 -4.24
C ILE A 58 -22.62 -6.48 -3.23
N ASP A 59 -22.44 -7.78 -3.48
CA ASP A 59 -21.51 -8.59 -2.71
C ASP A 59 -20.14 -8.53 -3.35
N PHE A 60 -19.11 -8.38 -2.50
CA PHE A 60 -17.73 -8.30 -2.96
C PHE A 60 -16.85 -9.13 -2.03
N ARG A 61 -15.66 -9.47 -2.49
CA ARG A 61 -14.67 -10.18 -1.66
C ARG A 61 -14.19 -9.30 -0.52
N LYS A 62 -13.65 -9.90 0.52
CA LYS A 62 -12.99 -9.14 1.58
C LYS A 62 -11.83 -8.36 1.00
N TYR A 63 -11.87 -7.05 1.19
CA TYR A 63 -10.89 -6.12 0.64
C TYR A 63 -10.77 -4.94 1.59
N ARG A 64 -9.57 -4.71 2.11
CA ARG A 64 -9.32 -3.66 3.09
C ARG A 64 -8.19 -2.78 2.61
N ILE A 65 -8.37 -1.46 2.69
CA ILE A 65 -7.32 -0.49 2.37
C ILE A 65 -6.85 0.12 3.68
N LEU A 66 -5.55 -0.07 3.98
CA LEU A 66 -4.92 0.49 5.17
C LEU A 66 -4.08 1.67 4.76
N GLY A 67 -4.40 2.85 5.27
CA GLY A 67 -3.60 4.05 5.02
C GLY A 67 -2.47 4.15 6.03
N ALA A 68 -1.26 3.79 5.63
CA ALA A 68 -0.10 3.77 6.50
C ALA A 68 0.71 5.05 6.38
N CYS A 69 1.15 5.59 7.49
CA CYS A 69 1.93 6.82 7.53
C CYS A 69 3.15 6.65 8.43
N ASN A 70 4.30 7.06 7.91
CA ASN A 70 5.49 7.31 8.71
C ASN A 70 5.59 8.83 8.88
N PRO A 71 5.32 9.37 10.10
CA PRO A 71 5.20 10.82 10.28
C PRO A 71 6.46 11.59 9.91
N ASN A 72 7.64 11.04 10.16
CA ASN A 72 8.90 11.71 9.83
C ASN A 72 9.05 11.89 8.32
N PHE A 73 8.77 10.86 7.55
CA PHE A 73 8.86 10.92 6.08
C PHE A 73 7.75 11.78 5.48
N ALA A 74 6.54 11.68 6.01
CA ALA A 74 5.42 12.51 5.56
C ALA A 74 5.72 14.00 5.78
N HIS A 75 6.28 14.36 6.93
CA HIS A 75 6.66 15.73 7.25
C HIS A 75 7.72 16.24 6.28
N GLN A 76 8.76 15.49 6.02
CA GLN A 76 9.80 15.84 5.05
C GLN A 76 9.22 16.02 3.64
N ALA A 77 8.35 15.11 3.22
CA ALA A 77 7.75 15.16 1.90
C ALA A 77 6.86 16.41 1.71
N ILE A 78 6.03 16.73 2.70
CA ILE A 78 5.14 17.89 2.63
C ILE A 78 5.94 19.20 2.68
N LEU A 79 7.03 19.27 3.43
CA LEU A 79 7.91 20.43 3.43
C LEU A 79 8.55 20.67 2.06
N ALA A 80 8.94 19.58 1.38
CA ALA A 80 9.56 19.65 0.06
C ALA A 80 8.55 19.94 -1.05
N GLU A 81 7.33 19.40 -0.91
CA GLU A 81 6.28 19.46 -1.93
C GLU A 81 4.92 19.54 -1.22
N PRO A 82 4.38 20.76 -0.97
CA PRO A 82 3.14 20.91 -0.18
C PRO A 82 1.93 20.16 -0.71
N THR A 83 1.82 19.94 -2.02
CA THR A 83 0.68 19.24 -2.62
C THR A 83 0.85 17.72 -2.64
N ILE A 84 1.97 17.19 -2.14
CA ILE A 84 2.21 15.74 -2.11
C ILE A 84 1.18 15.00 -1.25
N GLY A 85 0.50 15.71 -0.36
CA GLY A 85 -0.58 15.15 0.44
C GLY A 85 -1.69 14.48 -0.39
N THR A 86 -1.84 14.87 -1.66
CA THR A 86 -2.76 14.21 -2.58
C THR A 86 -2.38 12.76 -2.86
N MET A 87 -1.14 12.39 -2.61
CA MET A 87 -0.61 11.02 -2.80
C MET A 87 -0.33 10.31 -1.47
N LEU A 88 -0.83 10.85 -0.37
CA LEU A 88 -0.66 10.28 0.96
C LEU A 88 -2.04 9.92 1.54
N PRO A 89 -2.12 8.96 2.44
CA PRO A 89 -1.05 8.11 2.97
C PRO A 89 -0.59 7.04 1.97
N CYS A 90 0.48 6.31 2.33
CA CYS A 90 0.88 5.13 1.57
C CYS A 90 -0.08 3.99 1.89
N ASN A 91 -0.75 3.47 0.88
CA ASN A 91 -1.75 2.44 1.07
C ASN A 91 -1.15 1.04 1.02
N VAL A 92 -1.62 0.22 1.95
CA VAL A 92 -1.39 -1.23 1.94
C VAL A 92 -2.77 -1.88 1.86
N ILE A 93 -2.97 -2.76 0.89
CA ILE A 93 -4.25 -3.45 0.74
C ILE A 93 -4.13 -4.91 1.15
N VAL A 94 -5.22 -5.43 1.69
CA VAL A 94 -5.38 -6.84 2.01
C VAL A 94 -6.64 -7.32 1.34
N GLN A 95 -6.55 -8.38 0.54
CA GLN A 95 -7.72 -8.92 -0.16
C GLN A 95 -7.74 -10.44 -0.13
N GLU A 96 -8.94 -11.00 -0.07
CA GLU A 96 -9.15 -12.43 -0.16
C GLU A 96 -9.33 -12.82 -1.62
N LEU A 97 -8.53 -13.77 -2.10
CA LEU A 97 -8.60 -14.28 -3.47
C LEU A 97 -9.67 -15.36 -3.59
N GLU A 98 -10.06 -15.72 -4.82
CA GLU A 98 -11.08 -16.73 -5.10
C GLU A 98 -10.77 -18.09 -4.47
N ASN A 99 -9.48 -18.44 -4.36
CA ASN A 99 -9.04 -19.69 -3.75
C ASN A 99 -9.01 -19.66 -2.21
N GLY A 100 -9.46 -18.58 -1.59
CA GLY A 100 -9.46 -18.40 -0.15
C GLY A 100 -8.14 -17.90 0.43
N LYS A 101 -7.10 -17.83 -0.36
CA LYS A 101 -5.81 -17.26 0.07
C LYS A 101 -5.92 -15.73 0.18
N VAL A 102 -5.03 -15.14 0.93
CA VAL A 102 -5.02 -13.70 1.19
C VAL A 102 -3.78 -13.09 0.56
N GLU A 103 -3.97 -12.01 -0.17
CA GLU A 103 -2.89 -11.25 -0.78
C GLU A 103 -2.74 -9.90 -0.10
N VAL A 104 -1.50 -9.53 0.21
CA VAL A 104 -1.15 -8.21 0.74
C VAL A 104 -0.34 -7.48 -0.32
N SER A 105 -0.69 -6.22 -0.59
CA SER A 105 0.04 -5.40 -1.55
C SER A 105 0.29 -4.02 -0.97
N ALA A 106 1.52 -3.54 -1.06
CA ALA A 106 1.90 -2.20 -0.64
C ALA A 106 2.27 -1.35 -1.84
N VAL A 107 1.93 -0.06 -1.81
CA VAL A 107 2.32 0.87 -2.86
C VAL A 107 3.84 1.01 -2.94
N ASN A 108 4.36 1.16 -4.15
CA ASN A 108 5.74 1.58 -4.38
C ASN A 108 5.75 3.09 -4.60
N PRO A 109 6.13 3.89 -3.59
CA PRO A 109 6.04 5.35 -3.71
C PRO A 109 6.99 5.93 -4.76
N VAL A 110 8.09 5.27 -5.07
CA VAL A 110 8.98 5.71 -6.17
C VAL A 110 8.21 5.70 -7.49
N ALA A 111 7.49 4.61 -7.77
CA ALA A 111 6.71 4.51 -8.99
C ALA A 111 5.47 5.41 -8.97
N SER A 112 4.75 5.48 -7.85
CA SER A 112 3.53 6.29 -7.75
C SER A 112 3.80 7.79 -7.84
N MET A 113 4.99 8.23 -7.44
CA MET A 113 5.38 9.64 -7.43
C MET A 113 6.22 10.06 -8.64
N MET A 114 6.34 9.21 -9.65
CA MET A 114 7.14 9.52 -10.85
C MET A 114 6.70 10.79 -11.58
N ALA A 115 5.42 11.15 -11.50
CA ALA A 115 4.89 12.35 -12.12
C ALA A 115 5.28 13.63 -11.39
N VAL A 116 5.72 13.52 -10.14
CA VAL A 116 6.14 14.67 -9.34
C VAL A 116 7.60 15.00 -9.67
N LYS A 117 7.82 16.18 -10.24
CA LYS A 117 9.15 16.62 -10.65
C LYS A 117 9.79 17.46 -9.56
N ASN A 118 10.26 16.79 -8.52
CA ASN A 118 10.90 17.42 -7.37
C ASN A 118 12.00 16.48 -6.85
N ASP A 119 13.26 16.84 -7.10
CA ASP A 119 14.41 16.01 -6.76
C ASP A 119 14.54 15.75 -5.26
N ALA A 120 14.01 16.65 -4.43
CA ALA A 120 14.06 16.49 -2.97
C ALA A 120 13.20 15.31 -2.49
N LEU A 121 12.21 14.85 -3.27
CA LEU A 121 11.36 13.72 -2.91
C LEU A 121 12.01 12.36 -3.17
N GLY A 122 12.97 12.29 -4.08
CA GLY A 122 13.59 11.03 -4.48
C GLY A 122 14.11 10.20 -3.31
N PRO A 123 15.00 10.75 -2.46
CA PRO A 123 15.54 10.02 -1.30
C PRO A 123 14.48 9.58 -0.31
N VAL A 124 13.46 10.41 -0.05
CA VAL A 124 12.36 10.09 0.86
C VAL A 124 11.52 8.93 0.27
N ALA A 125 11.17 9.03 -1.00
CA ALA A 125 10.38 7.98 -1.67
C ALA A 125 11.11 6.65 -1.70
N GLU A 126 12.41 6.65 -1.94
CA GLU A 126 13.25 5.44 -1.93
C GLU A 126 13.30 4.80 -0.54
N GLN A 127 13.44 5.60 0.50
CA GLN A 127 13.47 5.08 1.87
C GLN A 127 12.13 4.47 2.26
N VAL A 128 11.02 5.13 1.93
CA VAL A 128 9.67 4.60 2.18
C VAL A 128 9.44 3.32 1.40
N ARG A 129 9.84 3.29 0.13
CA ARG A 129 9.78 2.07 -0.69
C ARG A 129 10.50 0.91 0.00
N ASP A 130 11.72 1.13 0.43
CA ASP A 130 12.55 0.08 1.04
C ASP A 130 11.91 -0.43 2.34
N ASN A 131 11.36 0.46 3.15
CA ASN A 131 10.67 0.09 4.38
C ASN A 131 9.39 -0.71 4.10
N LEU A 132 8.59 -0.29 3.13
CA LEU A 132 7.36 -1.00 2.75
C LEU A 132 7.66 -2.37 2.14
N LYS A 133 8.70 -2.45 1.32
CA LYS A 133 9.14 -3.74 0.77
C LYS A 133 9.55 -4.70 1.88
N LYS A 134 10.22 -4.20 2.90
CA LYS A 134 10.63 -4.99 4.07
C LYS A 134 9.41 -5.49 4.85
N VAL A 135 8.37 -4.67 4.98
CA VAL A 135 7.09 -5.10 5.59
C VAL A 135 6.52 -6.28 4.82
N ILE A 136 6.39 -6.17 3.51
CA ILE A 136 5.84 -7.23 2.66
C ILE A 136 6.69 -8.51 2.76
N ASP A 137 8.01 -8.38 2.71
CA ASP A 137 8.92 -9.54 2.77
C ASP A 137 8.88 -10.24 4.13
N SER A 138 8.44 -9.56 5.17
CA SER A 138 8.37 -10.08 6.54
C SER A 138 7.08 -10.83 6.88
N LEU A 139 6.12 -10.84 5.97
CA LEU A 139 4.81 -11.48 6.19
C LEU A 139 4.86 -13.01 6.07
#